data_d9a403b1b923400c7b4bc4c9bcaea14e
#
_entry.id   d9a403b1b923400c7b4bc4c9bcaea14e
#
_cell.length_a   1.000
_cell.length_b   1.000
_cell.length_c   1.000
_cell.angle_alpha   90.00
_cell.angle_beta   90.00
_cell.angle_gamma   90.00
#
_symmetry.space_group_name_H-M   'P 1'
#
loop_
_entity.id
_entity.type
_entity.pdbx_description
1 polymer ?
#
loop_
_entity_poly.entity_id
_entity_poly.type
_entity_poly.pdbx_seq_one_letter_code
_entity_poly.pdbx_strand_id
1 'polypeptide(L)'
;MKITFVGAAHEVTGSCTLLELAGENYLIDRGMEQGVDIYENIPLPVAAKDVSAVFLTHAHIDHAGLLPQLYKDGFRGKIYATPATCSLADVMLRDSANIQESEAAWKTRKAERAGEPPVEPLYTVDDAKGAAACFRPCRYGECVTIADGLRVRFSDIGHLLGSACIEFWLREDGTEKKIVFSGDVGNIDQPILNDPLPVAETDYLVVESTYGNRLHDKPKDVRAELTEVLQRAFDRGGSVIIPAFAVGRTQELLYLLREIKQKKLVHGHDGFPVYLDSPLAEEATSVFLQCDTDCFDPETQAVLKSGQNPIWCPGLQFAITAEDSKAINSDPRPKVILSASGMCDAGRIRHHLKHNLWIAENIILIAGYQSKGTLGRALLDGVKEVRLFGEDIAVNAEIAVLHGTSGHADQKGLFNWVEAFAKKPETIFVNHGDTEACEAFQALLQEKGYVAVAPFSGCLLYTSPSPRD
;
A
#
# COMPACT_ATOMS: atom_id res chain seq x y z
N MET A 1 26.58 5.61 15.42
CA MET A 1 25.31 5.62 14.65
C MET A 1 24.15 5.39 15.58
N LYS A 2 22.98 6.00 15.24
CA LYS A 2 21.78 5.97 16.09
C LYS A 2 20.54 5.80 15.22
N ILE A 3 19.59 4.97 15.68
CA ILE A 3 18.29 4.79 15.04
C ILE A 3 17.21 5.26 16.01
N THR A 4 16.22 6.02 15.49
CA THR A 4 15.05 6.45 16.22
C THR A 4 13.80 6.00 15.47
N PHE A 5 12.95 5.20 16.11
CA PHE A 5 11.65 4.83 15.57
C PHE A 5 10.69 6.01 15.78
N VAL A 6 10.28 6.67 14.70
CA VAL A 6 9.43 7.86 14.76
C VAL A 6 7.96 7.46 14.65
N GLY A 7 7.59 6.65 13.65
CA GLY A 7 6.22 6.23 13.41
C GLY A 7 6.10 4.74 13.09
N ALA A 8 4.87 4.28 12.89
CA ALA A 8 4.47 2.86 12.75
C ALA A 8 4.97 1.98 13.91
N ALA A 9 5.11 2.55 15.11
CA ALA A 9 5.61 1.87 16.30
C ALA A 9 4.42 1.48 17.18
N HIS A 10 4.01 0.21 17.16
CA HIS A 10 2.75 -0.33 17.68
C HIS A 10 1.49 0.19 16.95
N GLU A 11 1.64 0.55 15.69
CA GLU A 11 0.60 1.00 14.75
C GLU A 11 0.99 0.62 13.33
N VAL A 12 0.00 0.58 12.42
CA VAL A 12 0.18 0.11 11.04
C VAL A 12 0.53 1.26 10.09
N THR A 13 0.25 2.51 10.44
CA THR A 13 0.43 3.66 9.54
C THR A 13 1.52 4.61 10.01
N GLY A 14 1.91 5.56 9.16
CA GLY A 14 2.89 6.59 9.51
C GLY A 14 4.34 6.11 9.55
N SER A 15 4.71 5.10 8.75
CA SER A 15 6.07 4.53 8.75
C SER A 15 7.15 5.61 8.60
N CYS A 16 8.01 5.71 9.61
CA CYS A 16 9.14 6.64 9.59
C CYS A 16 10.21 6.22 10.61
N THR A 17 11.42 6.04 10.14
CA THR A 17 12.60 5.80 11.00
C THR A 17 13.69 6.80 10.67
N LEU A 18 14.26 7.44 11.70
CA LEU A 18 15.41 8.34 11.59
C LEU A 18 16.71 7.56 11.87
N LEU A 19 17.63 7.60 10.93
CA LEU A 19 18.98 7.10 11.04
C LEU A 19 19.96 8.28 11.11
N GLU A 20 20.69 8.38 12.21
CA GLU A 20 21.77 9.37 12.41
C GLU A 20 23.13 8.67 12.23
N LEU A 21 23.92 9.13 11.25
CA LEU A 21 25.24 8.57 10.92
C LEU A 21 26.23 9.70 10.64
N ALA A 22 27.35 9.73 11.35
CA ALA A 22 28.42 10.71 11.15
C ALA A 22 27.96 12.19 11.14
N GLY A 23 26.91 12.50 11.93
CA GLY A 23 26.33 13.85 12.04
C GLY A 23 25.31 14.19 10.97
N GLU A 24 25.02 13.29 10.04
CA GLU A 24 23.99 13.42 9.01
C GLU A 24 22.71 12.68 9.41
N ASN A 25 21.56 13.18 8.93
CA ASN A 25 20.24 12.63 9.23
C ASN A 25 19.61 12.01 7.97
N TYR A 26 19.21 10.77 8.07
CA TYR A 26 18.58 10.03 7.00
C TYR A 26 17.22 9.49 7.46
N LEU A 27 16.22 9.48 6.58
CA LEU A 27 14.93 8.87 6.87
C LEU A 27 14.76 7.58 6.05
N ILE A 28 14.19 6.58 6.68
CA ILE A 28 13.61 5.42 6.02
C ILE A 28 12.10 5.60 6.12
N ASP A 29 11.48 5.81 4.97
CA ASP A 29 10.10 6.23 4.78
C ASP A 29 9.77 7.61 5.43
N ARG A 30 8.67 8.19 5.05
CA ARG A 30 8.01 9.33 5.68
C ARG A 30 6.53 9.22 5.40
N GLY A 31 5.87 8.31 6.09
CA GLY A 31 4.48 7.95 5.93
C GLY A 31 3.53 8.92 6.61
N MET A 32 2.28 8.89 6.17
CA MET A 32 1.16 9.63 6.74
C MET A 32 0.34 8.68 7.62
N GLU A 33 -0.06 9.17 8.79
CA GLU A 33 -1.05 8.51 9.61
C GLU A 33 -2.40 8.46 8.90
N GLN A 34 -3.04 7.29 8.91
CA GLN A 34 -4.32 7.04 8.27
C GLN A 34 -5.28 6.31 9.22
N GLY A 35 -6.57 6.61 9.13
CA GLY A 35 -7.61 5.98 9.92
C GLY A 35 -8.45 6.96 10.71
N VAL A 36 -9.32 6.43 11.58
CA VAL A 36 -10.19 7.20 12.49
C VAL A 36 -9.57 7.37 13.88
N ASP A 37 -8.34 6.92 14.04
CA ASP A 37 -7.67 6.88 15.33
C ASP A 37 -7.10 8.24 15.70
N ILE A 38 -6.86 8.39 17.00
CA ILE A 38 -6.41 9.58 17.69
C ILE A 38 -4.95 9.94 17.41
N TYR A 39 -4.27 9.17 16.57
CA TYR A 39 -2.86 9.39 16.28
C TYR A 39 -2.69 10.51 15.24
N GLU A 40 -2.09 11.61 15.69
CA GLU A 40 -1.66 12.69 14.81
C GLU A 40 -0.30 12.33 14.19
N ASN A 41 -0.04 12.83 12.97
CA ASN A 41 1.27 12.68 12.34
C ASN A 41 2.39 13.11 13.28
N ILE A 42 3.29 12.20 13.64
CA ILE A 42 4.35 12.46 14.58
C ILE A 42 5.37 13.41 13.98
N PRO A 43 5.70 14.54 14.65
CA PRO A 43 6.70 15.47 14.15
C PRO A 43 8.09 14.81 14.14
N LEU A 44 8.90 15.18 13.15
CA LEU A 44 10.30 14.74 13.11
C LEU A 44 11.09 15.35 14.27
N PRO A 45 12.00 14.59 14.90
CA PRO A 45 12.88 15.12 15.93
C PRO A 45 14.00 16.03 15.38
N VAL A 46 14.08 16.18 14.06
CA VAL A 46 15.05 17.04 13.34
C VAL A 46 14.31 17.94 12.36
N ALA A 47 14.86 19.09 12.02
CA ALA A 47 14.25 19.97 11.03
C ALA A 47 14.34 19.35 9.62
N ALA A 48 13.31 19.54 8.80
CA ALA A 48 13.25 18.99 7.45
C ALA A 48 14.46 19.37 6.57
N LYS A 49 14.98 20.59 6.72
CA LYS A 49 16.18 21.08 6.01
C LYS A 49 17.46 20.36 6.39
N ASP A 50 17.49 19.72 7.56
CA ASP A 50 18.66 19.03 8.11
C ASP A 50 18.61 17.51 7.79
N VAL A 51 17.62 17.07 7.01
CA VAL A 51 17.53 15.71 6.47
C VAL A 51 18.33 15.65 5.17
N SER A 52 19.34 14.79 5.14
CA SER A 52 20.28 14.66 4.03
C SER A 52 19.71 13.84 2.87
N ALA A 53 18.99 12.75 3.20
CA ALA A 53 18.28 11.94 2.21
C ALA A 53 17.14 11.13 2.86
N VAL A 54 16.23 10.68 1.99
CA VAL A 54 15.16 9.73 2.34
C VAL A 54 15.32 8.46 1.51
N PHE A 55 15.07 7.30 2.10
CA PHE A 55 15.03 6.00 1.44
C PHE A 55 13.60 5.47 1.54
N LEU A 56 12.92 5.36 0.42
CA LEU A 56 11.51 4.98 0.35
C LEU A 56 11.39 3.50 -0.02
N THR A 57 10.75 2.72 0.84
CA THR A 57 10.55 1.28 0.63
C THR A 57 9.54 0.99 -0.46
N HIS A 58 8.42 1.68 -0.46
CA HIS A 58 7.36 1.56 -1.48
C HIS A 58 6.41 2.78 -1.48
N ALA A 59 5.45 2.79 -2.41
CA ALA A 59 4.68 3.99 -2.72
C ALA A 59 3.40 4.19 -1.89
N HIS A 60 3.02 3.29 -0.98
CA HIS A 60 1.82 3.48 -0.17
C HIS A 60 1.90 4.77 0.66
N ILE A 61 0.73 5.37 0.93
CA ILE A 61 0.64 6.68 1.61
C ILE A 61 1.14 6.62 3.06
N ASP A 62 0.98 5.52 3.74
CA ASP A 62 1.51 5.27 5.09
C ASP A 62 3.04 5.09 5.13
N HIS A 63 3.71 5.07 3.96
CA HIS A 63 5.17 5.10 3.81
C HIS A 63 5.69 6.38 3.11
N ALA A 64 4.93 6.96 2.18
CA ALA A 64 5.35 8.08 1.34
C ALA A 64 4.59 9.38 1.62
N GLY A 65 3.44 9.33 2.27
CA GLY A 65 2.42 10.39 2.25
C GLY A 65 2.82 11.74 2.82
N LEU A 66 3.86 11.81 3.66
CA LEU A 66 4.38 13.07 4.18
C LEU A 66 5.65 13.57 3.47
N LEU A 67 6.08 12.95 2.37
CA LEU A 67 7.18 13.47 1.55
C LEU A 67 6.91 14.87 1.00
N PRO A 68 5.68 15.20 0.53
CA PRO A 68 5.36 16.57 0.11
C PRO A 68 5.42 17.59 1.25
N GLN A 69 4.97 17.21 2.46
CA GLN A 69 5.10 18.07 3.64
C GLN A 69 6.58 18.29 3.98
N LEU A 70 7.38 17.23 3.97
CA LEU A 70 8.82 17.34 4.21
C LEU A 70 9.48 18.32 3.22
N TYR A 71 9.07 18.28 1.94
CA TYR A 71 9.52 19.25 0.92
C TYR A 71 9.05 20.67 1.22
N LYS A 72 7.78 20.87 1.57
CA LYS A 72 7.18 22.15 1.98
C LYS A 72 7.96 22.75 3.16
N ASP A 73 8.36 21.92 4.14
CA ASP A 73 9.08 22.30 5.35
C ASP A 73 10.58 22.53 5.13
N GLY A 74 11.07 22.43 3.90
CA GLY A 74 12.41 22.85 3.51
C GLY A 74 13.39 21.74 3.13
N PHE A 75 12.98 20.47 3.10
CA PHE A 75 13.82 19.39 2.57
C PHE A 75 14.18 19.63 1.09
N ARG A 76 15.47 19.45 0.76
CA ARG A 76 15.99 19.58 -0.61
C ARG A 76 16.99 18.47 -0.95
N GLY A 77 17.07 17.44 -0.11
CA GLY A 77 17.89 16.25 -0.32
C GLY A 77 17.36 15.36 -1.45
N LYS A 78 17.87 14.15 -1.53
CA LYS A 78 17.46 13.14 -2.51
C LYS A 78 16.52 12.12 -1.83
N ILE A 79 15.53 11.63 -2.59
CA ILE A 79 14.66 10.54 -2.19
C ILE A 79 15.01 9.33 -3.06
N TYR A 80 15.67 8.34 -2.47
CA TYR A 80 16.09 7.12 -3.16
C TYR A 80 14.98 6.06 -3.07
N ALA A 81 14.60 5.50 -4.21
CA ALA A 81 13.60 4.42 -4.31
C ALA A 81 13.81 3.64 -5.61
N THR A 82 13.09 2.54 -5.81
CA THR A 82 13.12 1.85 -7.11
C THR A 82 12.45 2.71 -8.19
N PRO A 83 12.74 2.49 -9.49
CA PRO A 83 12.10 3.24 -10.56
C PRO A 83 10.57 3.18 -10.53
N ALA A 84 10.02 1.99 -10.28
CA ALA A 84 8.57 1.80 -10.22
C ALA A 84 7.96 2.49 -9.00
N THR A 85 8.60 2.41 -7.83
CA THR A 85 8.20 3.16 -6.63
C THR A 85 8.23 4.66 -6.87
N CYS A 86 9.26 5.22 -7.52
CA CYS A 86 9.30 6.64 -7.87
C CYS A 86 8.10 7.07 -8.71
N SER A 87 7.76 6.27 -9.73
CA SER A 87 6.64 6.57 -10.64
C SER A 87 5.29 6.45 -9.94
N LEU A 88 5.06 5.40 -9.14
CA LEU A 88 3.82 5.22 -8.38
C LEU A 88 3.67 6.28 -7.30
N ALA A 89 4.74 6.61 -6.57
CA ALA A 89 4.71 7.63 -5.53
C ALA A 89 4.37 9.01 -6.12
N ASP A 90 4.92 9.39 -7.29
CA ASP A 90 4.53 10.65 -7.95
C ASP A 90 3.03 10.71 -8.21
N VAL A 91 2.45 9.63 -8.75
CA VAL A 91 1.00 9.54 -9.01
C VAL A 91 0.19 9.63 -7.71
N MET A 92 0.55 8.85 -6.70
CA MET A 92 -0.17 8.78 -5.43
C MET A 92 -0.07 10.07 -4.62
N LEU A 93 1.10 10.70 -4.57
CA LEU A 93 1.31 11.94 -3.82
C LEU A 93 0.55 13.11 -4.45
N ARG A 94 0.48 13.19 -5.78
CA ARG A 94 -0.33 14.20 -6.48
C ARG A 94 -1.83 14.01 -6.23
N ASP A 95 -2.31 12.77 -6.24
CA ASP A 95 -3.72 12.46 -5.93
C ASP A 95 -4.05 12.81 -4.47
N SER A 96 -3.20 12.40 -3.53
CA SER A 96 -3.33 12.76 -2.11
C SER A 96 -3.38 14.28 -1.90
N ALA A 97 -2.52 15.04 -2.58
CA ALA A 97 -2.52 16.51 -2.54
C ALA A 97 -3.82 17.10 -3.08
N ASN A 98 -4.33 16.60 -4.22
CA ASN A 98 -5.61 17.03 -4.79
C ASN A 98 -6.78 16.79 -3.82
N ILE A 99 -6.79 15.65 -3.13
CA ILE A 99 -7.81 15.34 -2.11
C ILE A 99 -7.72 16.35 -0.97
N GLN A 100 -6.54 16.61 -0.44
CA GLN A 100 -6.33 17.54 0.67
C GLN A 100 -6.69 19.00 0.30
N GLU A 101 -6.31 19.47 -0.89
CA GLU A 101 -6.71 20.80 -1.38
C GLU A 101 -8.22 20.93 -1.51
N SER A 102 -8.88 19.88 -2.05
CA SER A 102 -10.33 19.83 -2.19
C SER A 102 -11.05 19.84 -0.84
N GLU A 103 -10.55 19.08 0.13
CA GLU A 103 -11.08 19.08 1.49
C GLU A 103 -10.86 20.40 2.22
N ALA A 104 -9.67 20.99 2.10
CA ALA A 104 -9.37 22.29 2.68
C ALA A 104 -10.27 23.38 2.08
N ALA A 105 -10.49 23.38 0.77
CA ALA A 105 -11.42 24.30 0.11
C ALA A 105 -12.88 24.10 0.57
N TRP A 106 -13.31 22.85 0.79
CA TRP A 106 -14.64 22.57 1.34
C TRP A 106 -14.77 23.04 2.80
N LYS A 107 -13.78 22.73 3.65
CA LYS A 107 -13.71 23.16 5.05
C LYS A 107 -13.67 24.70 5.15
N THR A 108 -12.91 25.37 4.30
CA THR A 108 -12.84 26.85 4.21
C THR A 108 -14.19 27.45 3.92
N ARG A 109 -14.92 26.96 2.90
CA ARG A 109 -16.29 27.45 2.61
C ARG A 109 -17.26 27.27 3.79
N LYS A 110 -17.05 26.26 4.62
CA LYS A 110 -17.84 26.05 5.84
C LYS A 110 -17.39 27.01 6.96
N ALA A 111 -16.10 27.19 7.14
CA ALA A 111 -15.49 28.10 8.13
C ALA A 111 -15.88 29.57 7.86
N GLU A 112 -15.83 30.02 6.60
CA GLU A 112 -16.28 31.37 6.19
C GLU A 112 -17.71 31.67 6.61
N ARG A 113 -18.62 30.69 6.48
CA ARG A 113 -20.02 30.84 6.94
C ARG A 113 -20.15 30.95 8.45
N ALA A 114 -19.16 30.44 9.19
CA ALA A 114 -19.08 30.54 10.66
C ALA A 114 -18.26 31.74 11.13
N GLY A 115 -17.66 32.53 10.23
CA GLY A 115 -16.75 33.63 10.57
C GLY A 115 -15.38 33.16 11.06
N GLU A 116 -14.99 31.95 10.74
CA GLU A 116 -13.71 31.32 11.10
C GLU A 116 -12.65 31.52 9.99
N PRO A 117 -11.35 31.45 10.30
CA PRO A 117 -10.29 31.56 9.30
C PRO A 117 -10.32 30.40 8.29
N PRO A 118 -9.75 30.60 7.08
CA PRO A 118 -9.63 29.54 6.09
C PRO A 118 -8.77 28.37 6.59
N VAL A 119 -9.08 27.18 6.10
CA VAL A 119 -8.31 25.95 6.40
C VAL A 119 -7.30 25.71 5.29
N GLU A 120 -6.05 25.58 5.64
CA GLU A 120 -4.99 25.23 4.69
C GLU A 120 -4.82 23.72 4.56
N PRO A 121 -4.47 23.19 3.37
CA PRO A 121 -4.09 21.80 3.21
C PRO A 121 -2.73 21.56 3.87
N LEU A 122 -2.48 20.32 4.30
CA LEU A 122 -1.21 19.91 4.87
C LEU A 122 -0.07 20.20 3.88
N TYR A 123 -0.30 19.89 2.60
CA TYR A 123 0.56 20.23 1.46
C TYR A 123 -0.28 20.36 0.19
N THR A 124 0.31 20.95 -0.84
CA THR A 124 -0.31 21.23 -2.15
C THR A 124 0.20 20.27 -3.23
N VAL A 125 -0.46 20.30 -4.40
CA VAL A 125 0.01 19.57 -5.59
C VAL A 125 1.40 20.05 -6.03
N ASP A 126 1.73 21.31 -5.83
CA ASP A 126 3.07 21.83 -6.18
C ASP A 126 4.13 21.32 -5.19
N ASP A 127 3.80 21.13 -3.91
CA ASP A 127 4.68 20.48 -2.93
C ASP A 127 4.91 19.02 -3.31
N ALA A 128 3.87 18.29 -3.74
CA ALA A 128 3.98 16.91 -4.21
C ALA A 128 4.90 16.81 -5.45
N LYS A 129 4.75 17.68 -6.44
CA LYS A 129 5.65 17.75 -7.61
C LYS A 129 7.09 18.10 -7.18
N GLY A 130 7.24 19.00 -6.21
CA GLY A 130 8.55 19.35 -5.65
C GLY A 130 9.24 18.17 -4.99
N ALA A 131 8.52 17.38 -4.20
CA ALA A 131 9.02 16.14 -3.60
C ALA A 131 9.39 15.11 -4.68
N ALA A 132 8.52 14.93 -5.69
CA ALA A 132 8.77 14.01 -6.81
C ALA A 132 10.04 14.39 -7.61
N ALA A 133 10.36 15.67 -7.75
CA ALA A 133 11.60 16.11 -8.39
C ALA A 133 12.86 15.72 -7.61
N CYS A 134 12.74 15.39 -6.32
CA CYS A 134 13.82 14.88 -5.48
C CYS A 134 14.10 13.39 -5.68
N PHE A 135 13.24 12.62 -6.34
CA PHE A 135 13.42 11.18 -6.55
C PHE A 135 14.73 10.86 -7.30
N ARG A 136 15.37 9.79 -6.86
CA ARG A 136 16.59 9.21 -7.47
C ARG A 136 16.40 7.69 -7.55
N PRO A 137 16.09 7.17 -8.76
CA PRO A 137 15.82 5.75 -8.94
C PRO A 137 17.08 4.91 -8.70
N CYS A 138 16.91 3.81 -7.96
CA CYS A 138 17.91 2.78 -7.71
C CYS A 138 17.34 1.43 -8.18
N ARG A 139 18.07 0.71 -9.04
CA ARG A 139 17.62 -0.60 -9.52
C ARG A 139 17.77 -1.66 -8.44
N TYR A 140 16.93 -2.69 -8.51
CA TYR A 140 17.09 -3.86 -7.65
C TYR A 140 18.49 -4.48 -7.78
N GLY A 141 19.05 -4.90 -6.65
CA GLY A 141 20.35 -5.54 -6.56
C GLY A 141 21.56 -4.60 -6.73
N GLU A 142 21.36 -3.37 -7.18
CA GLU A 142 22.43 -2.37 -7.33
C GLU A 142 22.85 -1.82 -5.96
N CYS A 143 24.17 -1.88 -5.68
CA CYS A 143 24.73 -1.29 -4.47
C CYS A 143 25.15 0.17 -4.76
N VAL A 144 24.45 1.12 -4.16
CA VAL A 144 24.67 2.56 -4.38
C VAL A 144 25.38 3.16 -3.18
N THR A 145 26.48 3.87 -3.43
CA THR A 145 27.17 4.68 -2.40
C THR A 145 26.46 6.03 -2.28
N ILE A 146 25.94 6.33 -1.11
CA ILE A 146 25.19 7.55 -0.80
C ILE A 146 26.12 8.62 -0.26
N ALA A 147 26.97 8.25 0.70
CA ALA A 147 27.98 9.09 1.33
C ALA A 147 29.16 8.23 1.78
N ASP A 148 30.24 8.85 2.28
CA ASP A 148 31.30 8.07 2.93
C ASP A 148 30.72 7.33 4.14
N GLY A 149 30.96 6.03 4.21
CA GLY A 149 30.41 5.16 5.25
C GLY A 149 28.94 4.76 5.06
N LEU A 150 28.25 5.17 3.98
CA LEU A 150 26.87 4.79 3.72
C LEU A 150 26.68 4.22 2.31
N ARG A 151 26.34 2.94 2.24
CA ARG A 151 25.92 2.25 1.01
C ARG A 151 24.57 1.61 1.20
N VAL A 152 23.77 1.54 0.14
CA VAL A 152 22.43 0.94 0.17
C VAL A 152 22.19 0.01 -1.01
N ARG A 153 21.31 -0.97 -0.83
CA ARG A 153 20.80 -1.82 -1.90
C ARG A 153 19.31 -2.04 -1.68
N PHE A 154 18.54 -1.97 -2.76
CA PHE A 154 17.12 -2.27 -2.81
C PHE A 154 16.95 -3.70 -3.33
N SER A 155 16.18 -4.52 -2.63
CA SER A 155 15.88 -5.91 -3.03
C SER A 155 14.37 -6.11 -3.03
N ASP A 156 13.83 -6.79 -4.05
CA ASP A 156 12.39 -6.97 -4.22
C ASP A 156 11.79 -7.70 -3.02
N ILE A 157 10.70 -7.18 -2.49
CA ILE A 157 9.99 -7.72 -1.32
C ILE A 157 8.55 -8.15 -1.66
N GLY A 158 8.11 -8.02 -2.92
CA GLY A 158 6.89 -8.62 -3.44
C GLY A 158 5.57 -8.06 -2.92
N HIS A 159 5.56 -6.89 -2.25
CA HIS A 159 4.36 -6.31 -1.66
C HIS A 159 3.56 -5.44 -2.62
N LEU A 160 4.25 -4.58 -3.32
CA LEU A 160 3.70 -3.65 -4.31
C LEU A 160 4.67 -3.53 -5.47
N LEU A 161 4.21 -3.09 -6.64
CA LEU A 161 5.10 -2.83 -7.76
C LEU A 161 6.23 -1.89 -7.36
N GLY A 162 7.46 -2.36 -7.46
CA GLY A 162 8.65 -1.61 -7.07
C GLY A 162 8.98 -1.64 -5.58
N SER A 163 8.19 -2.30 -4.73
CA SER A 163 8.47 -2.40 -3.29
C SER A 163 9.81 -3.07 -3.01
N ALA A 164 10.50 -2.60 -1.98
CA ALA A 164 11.81 -3.11 -1.64
C ALA A 164 12.04 -3.23 -0.14
N CYS A 165 12.71 -4.29 0.28
CA CYS A 165 13.51 -4.20 1.49
C CYS A 165 14.79 -3.43 1.16
N ILE A 166 15.30 -2.67 2.15
CA ILE A 166 16.47 -1.82 1.95
C ILE A 166 17.59 -2.28 2.88
N GLU A 167 18.70 -2.64 2.29
CA GLU A 167 19.91 -3.06 2.99
C GLU A 167 20.87 -1.87 3.10
N PHE A 168 21.29 -1.56 4.32
CA PHE A 168 22.23 -0.48 4.64
C PHE A 168 23.54 -1.05 5.15
N TRP A 169 24.66 -0.65 4.56
CA TRP A 169 26.02 -0.83 5.12
C TRP A 169 26.49 0.50 5.69
N LEU A 170 26.63 0.55 7.01
CA LEU A 170 26.89 1.73 7.80
C LEU A 170 28.29 1.62 8.43
N ARG A 171 29.18 2.54 8.12
CA ARG A 171 30.54 2.57 8.68
C ARG A 171 30.76 3.88 9.43
N GLU A 172 31.10 3.77 10.71
CA GLU A 172 31.44 4.88 11.59
C GLU A 172 32.53 4.45 12.57
N ASP A 173 33.54 5.27 12.79
CA ASP A 173 34.66 5.03 13.73
C ASP A 173 35.35 3.67 13.52
N GLY A 174 35.49 3.23 12.27
CA GLY A 174 36.14 1.95 11.94
C GLY A 174 35.26 0.71 12.12
N THR A 175 34.04 0.87 12.60
CA THR A 175 33.05 -0.21 12.74
C THR A 175 32.08 -0.18 11.56
N GLU A 176 31.89 -1.32 10.90
CA GLU A 176 30.84 -1.48 9.88
C GLU A 176 29.74 -2.38 10.44
N LYS A 177 28.49 -1.95 10.27
CA LYS A 177 27.28 -2.69 10.61
C LYS A 177 26.34 -2.72 9.42
N LYS A 178 25.64 -3.85 9.26
CA LYS A 178 24.59 -3.98 8.24
C LYS A 178 23.22 -3.97 8.92
N ILE A 179 22.33 -3.14 8.40
CA ILE A 179 20.93 -3.05 8.86
C ILE A 179 20.01 -3.26 7.66
N VAL A 180 18.95 -4.04 7.86
CA VAL A 180 17.91 -4.26 6.86
C VAL A 180 16.58 -3.72 7.38
N PHE A 181 15.89 -2.95 6.55
CA PHE A 181 14.50 -2.54 6.75
C PHE A 181 13.65 -3.33 5.75
N SER A 182 12.69 -4.08 6.25
CA SER A 182 11.86 -4.92 5.39
C SER A 182 10.97 -4.12 4.43
N GLY A 183 10.55 -2.90 4.84
CA GLY A 183 9.32 -2.34 4.31
C GLY A 183 8.17 -3.30 4.62
N ASP A 184 7.15 -3.31 3.79
CA ASP A 184 6.07 -4.29 3.88
C ASP A 184 6.45 -5.56 3.12
N VAL A 185 6.35 -6.70 3.78
CA VAL A 185 6.70 -8.00 3.20
C VAL A 185 5.52 -8.56 2.42
N GLY A 186 5.73 -8.83 1.14
CA GLY A 186 4.70 -9.39 0.27
C GLY A 186 4.25 -10.79 0.68
N ASN A 187 3.02 -11.13 0.32
CA ASN A 187 2.56 -12.50 0.40
C ASN A 187 3.09 -13.30 -0.80
N ILE A 188 3.24 -14.62 -0.63
CA ILE A 188 3.71 -15.50 -1.71
C ILE A 188 2.59 -15.85 -2.69
N ASP A 189 2.97 -16.27 -3.90
CA ASP A 189 2.06 -16.70 -4.96
C ASP A 189 1.02 -15.64 -5.36
N GLN A 190 1.33 -14.35 -5.19
CA GLN A 190 0.45 -13.26 -5.64
C GLN A 190 0.59 -13.05 -7.15
N PRO A 191 -0.51 -12.76 -7.87
CA PRO A 191 -0.42 -12.45 -9.29
C PRO A 191 0.44 -11.22 -9.56
N ILE A 192 1.14 -11.20 -10.68
CA ILE A 192 1.91 -10.07 -11.22
C ILE A 192 3.29 -9.90 -10.56
N LEU A 193 3.40 -9.95 -9.24
CA LEU A 193 4.61 -9.61 -8.50
C LEU A 193 5.45 -10.84 -8.18
N ASN A 194 6.76 -10.64 -8.02
CA ASN A 194 7.64 -11.68 -7.51
C ASN A 194 7.34 -11.98 -6.03
N ASP A 195 7.67 -13.18 -5.59
CA ASP A 195 7.72 -13.50 -4.17
C ASP A 195 8.85 -12.71 -3.47
N PRO A 196 8.72 -12.45 -2.14
CA PRO A 196 9.75 -11.78 -1.38
C PRO A 196 11.11 -12.44 -1.50
N LEU A 197 12.12 -11.69 -1.95
CA LEU A 197 13.48 -12.21 -2.04
C LEU A 197 14.13 -12.30 -0.65
N PRO A 198 14.85 -13.39 -0.36
CA PRO A 198 15.58 -13.49 0.90
C PRO A 198 16.81 -12.59 0.90
N VAL A 199 17.15 -12.06 2.07
CA VAL A 199 18.40 -11.34 2.32
C VAL A 199 19.42 -12.29 2.95
N ALA A 200 20.66 -12.29 2.50
CA ALA A 200 21.66 -13.27 2.94
C ALA A 200 21.99 -13.14 4.43
N GLU A 201 22.33 -11.95 4.90
CA GLU A 201 22.71 -11.70 6.30
C GLU A 201 22.50 -10.23 6.67
N THR A 202 22.35 -9.96 7.97
CA THR A 202 22.34 -8.62 8.55
C THR A 202 22.76 -8.68 10.04
N ASP A 203 23.28 -7.58 10.58
CA ASP A 203 23.48 -7.43 12.01
C ASP A 203 22.16 -7.07 12.72
N TYR A 204 21.41 -6.11 12.15
CA TYR A 204 20.12 -5.67 12.68
C TYR A 204 19.03 -5.75 11.61
N LEU A 205 17.84 -6.14 12.03
CA LEU A 205 16.67 -6.23 11.16
C LEU A 205 15.54 -5.40 11.75
N VAL A 206 14.95 -4.52 10.95
CA VAL A 206 13.66 -3.90 11.23
C VAL A 206 12.64 -4.58 10.33
N VAL A 207 11.63 -5.23 10.91
CA VAL A 207 10.64 -6.02 10.18
C VAL A 207 9.23 -5.60 10.53
N GLU A 208 8.36 -5.59 9.50
CA GLU A 208 6.93 -5.35 9.67
C GLU A 208 6.25 -6.46 10.48
N SER A 209 5.05 -6.15 10.98
CA SER A 209 4.22 -7.11 11.72
C SER A 209 2.71 -6.91 11.53
N THR A 210 2.28 -6.38 10.40
CA THR A 210 0.86 -6.11 10.09
C THR A 210 -0.04 -7.31 10.37
N TYR A 211 0.41 -8.50 10.03
CA TYR A 211 -0.26 -9.77 10.36
C TYR A 211 0.55 -10.64 11.32
N GLY A 212 1.32 -10.04 12.19
CA GLY A 212 2.20 -10.72 13.15
C GLY A 212 1.51 -11.65 14.15
N ASN A 213 0.19 -11.52 14.32
CA ASN A 213 -0.62 -12.29 15.27
C ASN A 213 -1.56 -13.30 14.62
N ARG A 214 -1.57 -13.46 13.29
CA ARG A 214 -2.54 -14.33 12.61
C ARG A 214 -2.01 -14.94 11.33
N LEU A 215 -2.64 -16.04 10.93
CA LEU A 215 -2.42 -16.68 9.64
C LEU A 215 -3.54 -16.27 8.67
N HIS A 216 -3.21 -16.22 7.40
CA HIS A 216 -4.23 -16.11 6.36
C HIS A 216 -5.02 -17.43 6.25
N ASP A 217 -6.26 -17.31 5.84
CA ASP A 217 -7.03 -18.49 5.47
C ASP A 217 -6.28 -19.28 4.39
N LYS A 218 -6.49 -20.60 4.37
CA LYS A 218 -5.87 -21.43 3.34
C LYS A 218 -6.15 -20.84 1.96
N PRO A 219 -5.13 -20.68 1.11
CA PRO A 219 -5.31 -20.11 -0.20
C PRO A 219 -6.35 -20.93 -0.97
N LYS A 220 -7.48 -20.32 -1.24
CA LYS A 220 -8.41 -20.78 -2.26
C LYS A 220 -7.85 -20.34 -3.60
N ASP A 221 -8.19 -21.05 -4.67
CA ASP A 221 -7.95 -20.53 -6.02
C ASP A 221 -8.78 -19.25 -6.19
N VAL A 222 -8.13 -18.09 -6.00
CA VAL A 222 -8.75 -16.75 -6.05
C VAL A 222 -9.47 -16.55 -7.38
N ARG A 223 -8.90 -17.07 -8.48
CA ARG A 223 -9.52 -17.03 -9.80
C ARG A 223 -10.80 -17.86 -9.87
N ALA A 224 -10.79 -19.06 -9.30
CA ALA A 224 -12.00 -19.89 -9.23
C ALA A 224 -13.09 -19.23 -8.39
N GLU A 225 -12.75 -18.69 -7.22
CA GLU A 225 -13.69 -17.98 -6.35
C GLU A 225 -14.27 -16.74 -7.04
N LEU A 226 -13.44 -15.92 -7.70
CA LEU A 226 -13.90 -14.78 -8.48
C LEU A 226 -14.83 -15.23 -9.63
N THR A 227 -14.49 -16.33 -10.31
CA THR A 227 -15.31 -16.89 -11.39
C THR A 227 -16.71 -17.31 -10.88
N GLU A 228 -16.76 -17.98 -9.74
CA GLU A 228 -18.04 -18.39 -9.12
C GLU A 228 -18.92 -17.19 -8.74
N VAL A 229 -18.31 -16.11 -8.19
CA VAL A 229 -19.03 -14.88 -7.86
C VAL A 229 -19.59 -14.23 -9.13
N LEU A 230 -18.78 -14.12 -10.18
CA LEU A 230 -19.22 -13.55 -11.46
C LEU A 230 -20.35 -14.36 -12.08
N GLN A 231 -20.22 -15.70 -12.14
CA GLN A 231 -21.25 -16.59 -12.69
C GLN A 231 -22.57 -16.41 -11.93
N ARG A 232 -22.51 -16.45 -10.59
CA ARG A 232 -23.69 -16.34 -9.73
C ARG A 232 -24.41 -15.00 -9.88
N ALA A 233 -23.67 -13.89 -9.99
CA ALA A 233 -24.26 -12.58 -10.20
C ALA A 233 -24.92 -12.47 -11.59
N PHE A 234 -24.20 -12.89 -12.63
CA PHE A 234 -24.66 -12.73 -14.01
C PHE A 234 -25.84 -13.65 -14.36
N ASP A 235 -25.88 -14.86 -13.79
CA ASP A 235 -27.04 -15.78 -13.95
C ASP A 235 -28.34 -15.20 -13.36
N ARG A 236 -28.22 -14.29 -12.37
CA ARG A 236 -29.35 -13.54 -11.82
C ARG A 236 -29.68 -12.26 -12.62
N GLY A 237 -28.89 -11.92 -13.64
CA GLY A 237 -28.98 -10.66 -14.36
C GLY A 237 -28.36 -9.46 -13.64
N GLY A 238 -27.64 -9.70 -12.54
CA GLY A 238 -26.99 -8.69 -11.70
C GLY A 238 -25.57 -8.32 -12.17
N SER A 239 -24.95 -7.42 -11.44
CA SER A 239 -23.58 -6.93 -11.64
C SER A 239 -22.72 -7.22 -10.40
N VAL A 240 -21.40 -7.22 -10.59
CA VAL A 240 -20.43 -7.33 -9.48
C VAL A 240 -19.72 -6.00 -9.30
N ILE A 241 -19.87 -5.40 -8.13
CA ILE A 241 -19.24 -4.14 -7.75
C ILE A 241 -18.12 -4.46 -6.77
N ILE A 242 -16.90 -4.05 -7.10
CA ILE A 242 -15.69 -4.40 -6.36
C ILE A 242 -15.02 -3.13 -5.85
N PRO A 243 -15.19 -2.78 -4.57
CA PRO A 243 -14.35 -1.78 -3.91
C PRO A 243 -12.90 -2.26 -3.92
N ALA A 244 -11.99 -1.48 -4.51
CA ALA A 244 -10.58 -1.85 -4.59
C ALA A 244 -9.68 -0.64 -4.36
N PHE A 245 -8.53 -0.87 -3.74
CA PHE A 245 -7.47 0.13 -3.72
C PHE A 245 -6.99 0.40 -5.15
N ALA A 246 -6.75 1.65 -5.46
CA ALA A 246 -6.39 2.08 -6.81
C ALA A 246 -5.07 1.46 -7.31
N VAL A 247 -4.15 1.16 -6.38
CA VAL A 247 -2.83 0.61 -6.66
C VAL A 247 -2.71 -0.78 -6.02
N GLY A 248 -2.13 -1.72 -6.74
CA GLY A 248 -1.95 -3.11 -6.37
C GLY A 248 -3.21 -3.95 -6.62
N ARG A 249 -4.20 -3.91 -5.72
CA ARG A 249 -5.41 -4.74 -5.78
C ARG A 249 -6.20 -4.60 -7.09
N THR A 250 -6.34 -3.40 -7.60
CA THR A 250 -7.02 -3.18 -8.88
C THR A 250 -6.31 -3.90 -10.01
N GLN A 251 -4.98 -3.83 -10.09
CA GLN A 251 -4.22 -4.46 -11.17
C GLN A 251 -4.25 -5.99 -11.07
N GLU A 252 -4.20 -6.55 -9.86
CA GLU A 252 -4.36 -7.99 -9.64
C GLU A 252 -5.74 -8.49 -10.09
N LEU A 253 -6.80 -7.76 -9.74
CA LEU A 253 -8.17 -8.09 -10.17
C LEU A 253 -8.31 -8.01 -11.70
N LEU A 254 -7.71 -7.02 -12.35
CA LEU A 254 -7.69 -6.91 -13.81
C LEU A 254 -6.94 -8.09 -14.45
N TYR A 255 -5.81 -8.52 -13.86
CA TYR A 255 -5.08 -9.71 -14.30
C TYR A 255 -5.96 -10.97 -14.23
N LEU A 256 -6.63 -11.20 -13.11
CA LEU A 256 -7.54 -12.34 -12.92
C LEU A 256 -8.73 -12.28 -13.89
N LEU A 257 -9.34 -11.11 -14.07
CA LEU A 257 -10.45 -10.91 -15.00
C LEU A 257 -10.01 -11.16 -16.46
N ARG A 258 -8.79 -10.76 -16.84
CA ARG A 258 -8.22 -11.11 -18.15
C ARG A 258 -8.17 -12.62 -18.34
N GLU A 259 -7.61 -13.35 -17.38
CA GLU A 259 -7.53 -14.82 -17.45
C GLU A 259 -8.92 -15.47 -17.56
N ILE A 260 -9.86 -15.03 -16.71
CA ILE A 260 -11.25 -15.53 -16.71
C ILE A 260 -11.89 -15.33 -18.08
N LYS A 261 -11.73 -14.16 -18.68
CA LYS A 261 -12.29 -13.85 -20.00
C LYS A 261 -11.58 -14.61 -21.13
N GLN A 262 -10.26 -14.69 -21.12
CA GLN A 262 -9.49 -15.42 -22.12
C GLN A 262 -9.79 -16.92 -22.11
N LYS A 263 -9.94 -17.50 -20.91
CA LYS A 263 -10.24 -18.92 -20.71
C LYS A 263 -11.75 -19.21 -20.77
N LYS A 264 -12.61 -18.19 -20.95
CA LYS A 264 -14.08 -18.28 -20.99
C LYS A 264 -14.66 -19.03 -19.79
N LEU A 265 -14.20 -18.74 -18.61
CA LEU A 265 -14.58 -19.47 -17.39
C LEU A 265 -15.99 -19.12 -16.89
N VAL A 266 -16.55 -17.96 -17.27
CA VAL A 266 -17.94 -17.58 -16.97
C VAL A 266 -18.82 -17.97 -18.14
N HIS A 267 -19.66 -18.98 -17.95
CA HIS A 267 -20.44 -19.58 -19.01
C HIS A 267 -21.70 -18.77 -19.34
N GLY A 268 -21.99 -18.58 -20.63
CA GLY A 268 -23.16 -17.86 -21.11
C GLY A 268 -23.04 -16.33 -21.06
N HIS A 269 -21.94 -15.79 -20.53
CA HIS A 269 -21.72 -14.35 -20.34
C HIS A 269 -20.37 -13.84 -20.88
N ASP A 270 -19.84 -14.45 -21.96
CA ASP A 270 -18.48 -14.17 -22.48
C ASP A 270 -18.18 -12.70 -22.72
N GLY A 271 -19.19 -11.89 -23.05
CA GLY A 271 -19.04 -10.49 -23.47
C GLY A 271 -19.22 -9.45 -22.35
N PHE A 272 -19.26 -9.83 -21.07
CA PHE A 272 -19.51 -8.86 -20.00
C PHE A 272 -18.47 -7.71 -19.98
N PRO A 273 -18.90 -6.44 -19.84
CA PRO A 273 -17.98 -5.32 -19.70
C PRO A 273 -17.33 -5.27 -18.32
N VAL A 274 -16.12 -4.75 -18.28
CA VAL A 274 -15.39 -4.44 -17.04
C VAL A 274 -15.12 -2.94 -17.04
N TYR A 275 -15.62 -2.25 -16.03
CA TYR A 275 -15.41 -0.82 -15.86
C TYR A 275 -14.39 -0.57 -14.74
N LEU A 276 -13.35 0.22 -15.06
CA LEU A 276 -12.45 0.79 -14.07
C LEU A 276 -12.81 2.26 -13.86
N ASP A 277 -13.46 2.55 -12.74
CA ASP A 277 -13.92 3.89 -12.39
C ASP A 277 -13.09 4.50 -11.27
N SER A 278 -11.84 4.80 -11.60
CA SER A 278 -10.88 5.48 -10.73
C SER A 278 -9.75 6.08 -11.57
N PRO A 279 -9.66 7.43 -11.68
CA PRO A 279 -8.57 8.07 -12.41
C PRO A 279 -7.19 7.70 -11.86
N LEU A 280 -7.04 7.62 -10.53
CA LEU A 280 -5.80 7.17 -9.89
C LEU A 280 -5.43 5.74 -10.32
N ALA A 281 -6.40 4.83 -10.37
CA ALA A 281 -6.14 3.45 -10.77
C ALA A 281 -5.75 3.35 -12.26
N GLU A 282 -6.25 4.22 -13.10
CA GLU A 282 -5.84 4.32 -14.51
C GLU A 282 -4.38 4.75 -14.65
N GLU A 283 -4.00 5.86 -13.97
CA GLU A 283 -2.61 6.33 -13.96
C GLU A 283 -1.66 5.26 -13.41
N ALA A 284 -2.01 4.64 -12.28
CA ALA A 284 -1.24 3.54 -11.69
C ALA A 284 -1.10 2.35 -12.66
N THR A 285 -2.19 1.96 -13.33
CA THR A 285 -2.15 0.87 -14.34
C THR A 285 -1.20 1.21 -15.49
N SER A 286 -1.12 2.48 -15.89
CA SER A 286 -0.15 2.94 -16.88
C SER A 286 1.30 2.76 -16.40
N VAL A 287 1.58 3.02 -15.11
CA VAL A 287 2.90 2.77 -14.52
C VAL A 287 3.26 1.29 -14.56
N PHE A 288 2.33 0.39 -14.19
CA PHE A 288 2.53 -1.06 -14.29
C PHE A 288 2.92 -1.53 -15.70
N LEU A 289 2.39 -0.87 -16.73
CA LEU A 289 2.67 -1.22 -18.13
C LEU A 289 4.00 -0.66 -18.66
N GLN A 290 4.57 0.32 -18.00
CA GLN A 290 5.77 1.04 -18.43
C GLN A 290 7.01 0.70 -17.61
N CYS A 291 6.85 0.01 -16.47
CA CYS A 291 7.96 -0.33 -15.59
C CYS A 291 8.85 -1.44 -16.17
N ASP A 292 10.07 -1.55 -15.62
CA ASP A 292 10.99 -2.63 -15.95
C ASP A 292 10.39 -4.00 -15.57
N THR A 293 10.69 -5.02 -16.36
CA THR A 293 10.08 -6.36 -16.22
C THR A 293 10.62 -7.17 -15.05
N ASP A 294 11.67 -6.72 -14.38
CA ASP A 294 12.26 -7.36 -13.21
C ASP A 294 11.38 -7.29 -11.95
N CYS A 295 10.39 -6.37 -11.94
CA CYS A 295 9.36 -6.32 -10.89
C CYS A 295 8.29 -7.41 -11.00
N PHE A 296 8.23 -8.15 -12.12
CA PHE A 296 7.15 -9.09 -12.40
C PHE A 296 7.55 -10.54 -12.23
N ASP A 297 6.59 -11.34 -11.80
CA ASP A 297 6.71 -12.78 -11.74
C ASP A 297 6.97 -13.41 -13.13
N PRO A 298 7.49 -14.65 -13.20
CA PRO A 298 7.79 -15.32 -14.47
C PRO A 298 6.58 -15.50 -15.38
N GLU A 299 5.37 -15.66 -14.83
CA GLU A 299 4.12 -15.83 -15.60
C GLU A 299 3.74 -14.53 -16.29
N THR A 300 3.76 -13.43 -15.57
CA THR A 300 3.50 -12.09 -16.11
C THR A 300 4.55 -11.69 -17.15
N GLN A 301 5.84 -12.01 -16.90
CA GLN A 301 6.88 -11.80 -17.90
C GLN A 301 6.65 -12.62 -19.18
N ALA A 302 6.17 -13.86 -19.05
CA ALA A 302 5.84 -14.68 -20.21
C ALA A 302 4.69 -14.07 -21.04
N VAL A 303 3.66 -13.52 -20.37
CA VAL A 303 2.57 -12.80 -21.03
C VAL A 303 3.10 -11.59 -21.79
N LEU A 304 3.94 -10.76 -21.16
CA LEU A 304 4.56 -9.59 -21.78
C LEU A 304 5.42 -9.98 -23.00
N LYS A 305 6.25 -11.02 -22.89
CA LYS A 305 7.08 -11.56 -23.99
C LYS A 305 6.25 -12.08 -25.17
N SER A 306 5.02 -12.53 -24.92
CA SER A 306 4.08 -12.92 -25.98
C SER A 306 3.46 -11.74 -26.73
N GLY A 307 3.77 -10.49 -26.33
CA GLY A 307 3.18 -9.27 -26.88
C GLY A 307 1.79 -8.95 -26.33
N GLN A 308 1.34 -9.67 -25.29
CA GLN A 308 0.06 -9.42 -24.65
C GLN A 308 0.24 -8.51 -23.44
N ASN A 309 -0.79 -7.73 -23.15
CA ASN A 309 -0.85 -6.91 -21.93
C ASN A 309 -1.41 -7.76 -20.77
N PRO A 310 -0.69 -7.93 -19.64
CA PRO A 310 -1.13 -8.79 -18.53
C PRO A 310 -2.33 -8.24 -17.77
N ILE A 311 -2.59 -6.95 -17.84
CA ILE A 311 -3.66 -6.28 -17.08
C ILE A 311 -4.86 -5.94 -17.97
N TRP A 312 -4.67 -5.90 -19.30
CA TRP A 312 -5.73 -5.57 -20.23
C TRP A 312 -6.64 -6.76 -20.52
N CYS A 313 -7.90 -6.66 -20.16
CA CYS A 313 -8.91 -7.66 -20.51
C CYS A 313 -9.85 -7.16 -21.63
N PRO A 314 -10.38 -8.05 -22.50
CA PRO A 314 -11.37 -7.67 -23.50
C PRO A 314 -12.61 -7.04 -22.88
N GLY A 315 -13.03 -5.86 -23.36
CA GLY A 315 -14.17 -5.12 -22.82
C GLY A 315 -13.87 -4.28 -21.58
N LEU A 316 -12.58 -4.09 -21.20
CA LEU A 316 -12.16 -3.12 -20.21
C LEU A 316 -12.44 -1.70 -20.72
N GLN A 317 -13.08 -0.88 -19.90
CA GLN A 317 -13.41 0.50 -20.16
C GLN A 317 -13.01 1.36 -18.97
N PHE A 318 -12.35 2.48 -19.24
CA PHE A 318 -11.96 3.46 -18.23
C PHE A 318 -13.02 4.57 -18.15
N ALA A 319 -13.45 4.92 -16.96
CA ALA A 319 -14.33 6.06 -16.73
C ALA A 319 -13.51 7.24 -16.23
N ILE A 320 -13.14 8.13 -17.14
CA ILE A 320 -12.27 9.28 -16.82
C ILE A 320 -13.11 10.41 -16.22
N THR A 321 -14.22 10.75 -16.86
CA THR A 321 -15.08 11.86 -16.46
C THR A 321 -16.18 11.44 -15.49
N ALA A 322 -16.81 12.43 -14.84
CA ALA A 322 -17.97 12.18 -13.99
C ALA A 322 -19.19 11.68 -14.81
N GLU A 323 -19.29 12.10 -16.06
CA GLU A 323 -20.32 11.65 -17.01
C GLU A 323 -20.13 10.20 -17.37
N ASP A 324 -18.90 9.73 -17.62
CA ASP A 324 -18.58 8.32 -17.85
C ASP A 324 -18.98 7.47 -16.64
N SER A 325 -18.60 7.93 -15.44
CA SER A 325 -18.95 7.26 -14.17
C SER A 325 -20.46 7.10 -13.98
N LYS A 326 -21.24 8.14 -14.29
CA LYS A 326 -22.71 8.09 -14.22
C LYS A 326 -23.29 7.12 -15.24
N ALA A 327 -22.74 7.09 -16.45
CA ALA A 327 -23.21 6.22 -17.54
C ALA A 327 -23.08 4.73 -17.19
N ILE A 328 -22.09 4.34 -16.38
CA ILE A 328 -21.93 2.95 -15.89
C ILE A 328 -23.16 2.47 -15.15
N ASN A 329 -23.75 3.30 -14.28
CA ASN A 329 -24.93 2.94 -13.49
C ASN A 329 -26.20 2.83 -14.34
N SER A 330 -26.20 3.43 -15.54
CA SER A 330 -27.32 3.36 -16.49
C SER A 330 -27.20 2.21 -17.48
N ASP A 331 -26.09 1.53 -17.56
CA ASP A 331 -25.92 0.33 -18.40
C ASP A 331 -26.69 -0.86 -17.80
N PRO A 332 -27.70 -1.42 -18.48
CA PRO A 332 -28.52 -2.50 -17.93
C PRO A 332 -27.83 -3.89 -17.99
N ARG A 333 -26.70 -4.00 -18.68
CA ARG A 333 -26.02 -5.30 -18.87
C ARG A 333 -25.34 -5.76 -17.57
N PRO A 334 -25.30 -7.06 -17.27
CA PRO A 334 -24.41 -7.61 -16.28
C PRO A 334 -22.96 -7.18 -16.53
N LYS A 335 -22.28 -6.67 -15.50
CA LYS A 335 -20.96 -6.04 -15.62
C LYS A 335 -20.15 -6.17 -14.34
N VAL A 336 -18.86 -5.93 -14.47
CA VAL A 336 -17.96 -5.72 -13.33
C VAL A 336 -17.64 -4.22 -13.23
N ILE A 337 -17.71 -3.69 -12.01
CA ILE A 337 -17.32 -2.31 -11.69
C ILE A 337 -16.20 -2.38 -10.65
N LEU A 338 -15.00 -1.95 -11.03
CA LEU A 338 -13.86 -1.75 -10.13
C LEU A 338 -13.78 -0.25 -9.79
N SER A 339 -13.82 0.12 -8.53
CA SER A 339 -13.78 1.54 -8.14
C SER A 339 -13.12 1.75 -6.77
N ALA A 340 -12.37 2.83 -6.61
CA ALA A 340 -11.79 3.24 -5.34
C ALA A 340 -12.80 4.07 -4.50
N SER A 341 -12.73 4.03 -3.16
CA SER A 341 -11.72 3.42 -2.31
C SER A 341 -12.08 1.98 -1.94
N GLY A 342 -11.06 1.19 -1.55
CA GLY A 342 -11.24 -0.21 -1.15
C GLY A 342 -12.05 -0.42 0.14
N MET A 343 -12.14 0.58 1.03
CA MET A 343 -12.91 0.53 2.28
C MET A 343 -14.28 1.22 2.19
N CYS A 344 -14.67 1.70 1.01
CA CYS A 344 -15.95 2.34 0.71
C CYS A 344 -16.20 3.72 1.34
N ASP A 345 -15.23 4.33 2.00
CA ASP A 345 -15.42 5.58 2.74
C ASP A 345 -15.31 6.83 1.88
N ALA A 346 -14.62 6.74 0.76
CA ALA A 346 -14.38 7.85 -0.15
C ALA A 346 -14.49 7.41 -1.62
N GLY A 347 -14.37 8.34 -2.54
CA GLY A 347 -14.26 8.07 -3.97
C GLY A 347 -15.57 7.71 -4.66
N ARG A 348 -15.42 7.34 -5.93
CA ARG A 348 -16.55 7.05 -6.83
C ARG A 348 -17.31 5.78 -6.45
N ILE A 349 -16.68 4.84 -5.75
CA ILE A 349 -17.33 3.63 -5.23
C ILE A 349 -18.61 3.94 -4.44
N ARG A 350 -18.63 5.02 -3.67
CA ARG A 350 -19.82 5.40 -2.89
C ARG A 350 -21.02 5.72 -3.78
N HIS A 351 -20.80 6.27 -4.96
CA HIS A 351 -21.87 6.50 -5.94
C HIS A 351 -22.36 5.16 -6.51
N HIS A 352 -21.43 4.25 -6.84
CA HIS A 352 -21.82 2.91 -7.30
C HIS A 352 -22.58 2.14 -6.22
N LEU A 353 -22.15 2.19 -4.97
CA LEU A 353 -22.86 1.56 -3.85
C LEU A 353 -24.28 2.13 -3.69
N LYS A 354 -24.45 3.46 -3.77
CA LYS A 354 -25.77 4.10 -3.73
C LYS A 354 -26.72 3.53 -4.79
N HIS A 355 -26.23 3.26 -6.00
CA HIS A 355 -27.04 2.79 -7.11
C HIS A 355 -27.22 1.27 -7.16
N ASN A 356 -26.40 0.50 -6.46
CA ASN A 356 -26.34 -0.95 -6.61
C ASN A 356 -26.66 -1.75 -5.33
N LEU A 357 -26.56 -1.17 -4.13
CA LEU A 357 -26.82 -1.90 -2.87
C LEU A 357 -28.25 -2.38 -2.71
N TRP A 358 -29.22 -1.65 -3.24
CA TRP A 358 -30.64 -1.99 -3.12
C TRP A 358 -31.13 -3.02 -4.13
N ILE A 359 -30.29 -3.41 -5.09
CA ILE A 359 -30.59 -4.37 -6.16
C ILE A 359 -30.19 -5.77 -5.68
N ALA A 360 -31.15 -6.67 -5.47
CA ALA A 360 -30.92 -7.98 -4.89
C ALA A 360 -30.11 -8.94 -5.80
N GLU A 361 -30.13 -8.71 -7.10
CA GLU A 361 -29.39 -9.49 -8.09
C GLU A 361 -27.88 -9.19 -8.07
N ASN A 362 -27.50 -8.01 -7.57
CA ASN A 362 -26.11 -7.57 -7.54
C ASN A 362 -25.30 -8.22 -6.41
N ILE A 363 -23.99 -8.28 -6.61
CA ILE A 363 -23.03 -8.68 -5.59
C ILE A 363 -22.03 -7.53 -5.35
N ILE A 364 -21.83 -7.15 -4.09
CA ILE A 364 -20.71 -6.32 -3.66
C ILE A 364 -19.61 -7.26 -3.20
N LEU A 365 -18.50 -7.30 -3.93
CA LEU A 365 -17.40 -8.21 -3.66
C LEU A 365 -16.28 -7.47 -2.94
N ILE A 366 -16.11 -7.72 -1.66
CA ILE A 366 -15.04 -7.15 -0.85
C ILE A 366 -13.74 -7.94 -1.12
N ALA A 367 -12.76 -7.27 -1.70
CA ALA A 367 -11.48 -7.86 -2.12
C ALA A 367 -10.29 -7.35 -1.29
N GLY A 368 -10.50 -6.96 -0.05
CA GLY A 368 -9.44 -6.46 0.83
C GLY A 368 -9.92 -6.26 2.25
N TYR A 369 -8.96 -5.96 3.15
CA TYR A 369 -9.24 -5.71 4.56
C TYR A 369 -10.17 -4.50 4.73
N GLN A 370 -11.06 -4.60 5.73
CA GLN A 370 -12.00 -3.54 6.09
C GLN A 370 -11.79 -3.15 7.55
N SER A 371 -11.31 -1.94 7.78
CA SER A 371 -11.06 -1.40 9.12
C SER A 371 -12.36 -1.14 9.87
N LYS A 372 -12.33 -1.26 11.19
CA LYS A 372 -13.46 -0.88 12.06
C LYS A 372 -13.88 0.57 11.79
N GLY A 373 -15.18 0.82 11.77
CA GLY A 373 -15.74 2.15 11.53
C GLY A 373 -15.94 2.52 10.06
N THR A 374 -15.44 1.73 9.10
CA THR A 374 -15.62 1.96 7.68
C THR A 374 -16.96 1.43 7.15
N LEU A 375 -17.44 2.00 6.04
CA LEU A 375 -18.66 1.51 5.37
C LEU A 375 -18.47 0.07 4.88
N GLY A 376 -17.32 -0.28 4.33
CA GLY A 376 -17.03 -1.65 3.91
C GLY A 376 -17.12 -2.65 5.07
N ARG A 377 -16.65 -2.26 6.26
CA ARG A 377 -16.78 -3.08 7.47
C ARG A 377 -18.24 -3.23 7.90
N ALA A 378 -19.02 -2.16 7.91
CA ALA A 378 -20.42 -2.20 8.22
C ALA A 378 -21.20 -3.14 7.27
N LEU A 379 -20.88 -3.12 5.98
CA LEU A 379 -21.48 -4.05 4.99
C LEU A 379 -21.12 -5.51 5.32
N LEU A 380 -19.86 -5.81 5.67
CA LEU A 380 -19.45 -7.16 6.09
C LEU A 380 -20.13 -7.61 7.38
N ASP A 381 -20.39 -6.70 8.32
CA ASP A 381 -21.10 -6.98 9.57
C ASP A 381 -22.61 -7.18 9.35
N GLY A 382 -23.09 -7.02 8.12
CA GLY A 382 -24.45 -7.37 7.72
C GLY A 382 -25.51 -6.32 8.00
N VAL A 383 -25.15 -5.03 8.01
CA VAL A 383 -26.10 -3.92 8.11
C VAL A 383 -27.16 -4.01 6.99
N LYS A 384 -28.41 -3.65 7.30
CA LYS A 384 -29.54 -3.74 6.37
C LYS A 384 -29.84 -2.43 5.66
N GLU A 385 -29.28 -1.34 6.14
CA GLU A 385 -29.45 -0.01 5.59
C GLU A 385 -28.19 0.81 5.86
N VAL A 386 -27.78 1.64 4.91
CA VAL A 386 -26.64 2.57 5.03
C VAL A 386 -27.04 3.95 4.55
N ARG A 387 -26.43 5.00 5.12
CA ARG A 387 -26.67 6.37 4.70
C ARG A 387 -25.61 6.86 3.74
N LEU A 388 -25.99 7.10 2.47
CA LEU A 388 -25.10 7.59 1.42
C LEU A 388 -25.64 8.90 0.83
N PHE A 389 -24.81 9.96 0.85
CA PHE A 389 -25.17 11.29 0.32
C PHE A 389 -26.49 11.84 0.86
N GLY A 390 -26.81 11.55 2.14
CA GLY A 390 -28.02 12.00 2.82
C GLY A 390 -29.27 11.13 2.59
N GLU A 391 -29.16 10.08 1.79
CA GLU A 391 -30.24 9.11 1.53
C GLU A 391 -29.98 7.80 2.26
N ASP A 392 -31.04 7.19 2.79
CA ASP A 392 -30.99 5.88 3.42
C ASP A 392 -31.21 4.81 2.33
N ILE A 393 -30.24 3.92 2.16
CA ILE A 393 -30.16 2.91 1.09
C ILE A 393 -30.25 1.52 1.71
N ALA A 394 -31.26 0.74 1.31
CA ALA A 394 -31.39 -0.66 1.72
C ALA A 394 -30.23 -1.51 1.17
N VAL A 395 -29.73 -2.45 1.98
CA VAL A 395 -28.69 -3.42 1.57
C VAL A 395 -29.40 -4.73 1.23
N ASN A 396 -29.83 -4.87 -0.03
CA ASN A 396 -30.42 -6.08 -0.59
C ASN A 396 -29.43 -6.90 -1.41
N ALA A 397 -28.38 -6.25 -1.95
CA ALA A 397 -27.31 -6.92 -2.67
C ALA A 397 -26.61 -7.94 -1.78
N GLU A 398 -26.13 -9.03 -2.37
CA GLU A 398 -25.28 -9.99 -1.69
C GLU A 398 -23.91 -9.34 -1.38
N ILE A 399 -23.46 -9.47 -0.12
CA ILE A 399 -22.11 -9.05 0.27
C ILE A 399 -21.23 -10.31 0.28
N ALA A 400 -20.25 -10.38 -0.61
CA ALA A 400 -19.31 -11.48 -0.72
C ALA A 400 -17.88 -11.03 -0.40
N VAL A 401 -17.03 -11.96 0.01
CA VAL A 401 -15.60 -11.72 0.28
C VAL A 401 -14.79 -12.54 -0.69
N LEU A 402 -13.76 -11.96 -1.25
CA LEU A 402 -12.72 -12.65 -2.03
C LEU A 402 -11.54 -12.96 -1.10
N HIS A 403 -11.29 -14.24 -0.87
CA HIS A 403 -10.25 -14.69 0.05
C HIS A 403 -8.88 -14.79 -0.64
N GLY A 404 -7.81 -14.83 0.16
CA GLY A 404 -6.44 -15.02 -0.35
C GLY A 404 -5.85 -13.81 -1.08
N THR A 405 -6.42 -12.64 -0.88
CA THR A 405 -6.01 -11.41 -1.58
C THR A 405 -5.20 -10.44 -0.70
N SER A 406 -4.62 -10.87 0.43
CA SER A 406 -3.76 -9.99 1.24
C SER A 406 -2.44 -9.71 0.52
N GLY A 407 -2.04 -8.45 0.43
CA GLY A 407 -0.74 -8.05 -0.10
C GLY A 407 0.42 -8.29 0.88
N HIS A 408 0.13 -8.41 2.19
CA HIS A 408 1.15 -8.66 3.21
C HIS A 408 1.29 -10.16 3.51
N ALA A 409 2.49 -10.57 3.87
CA ALA A 409 2.73 -11.88 4.46
C ALA A 409 1.97 -12.03 5.79
N ASP A 410 1.49 -13.24 6.07
CA ASP A 410 0.96 -13.59 7.38
C ASP A 410 2.12 -13.89 8.38
N GLN A 411 1.77 -14.20 9.65
CA GLN A 411 2.77 -14.53 10.68
C GLN A 411 3.77 -15.58 10.22
N LYS A 412 3.31 -16.63 9.50
CA LYS A 412 4.18 -17.69 9.00
C LYS A 412 5.05 -17.21 7.85
N GLY A 413 4.51 -16.43 6.93
CA GLY A 413 5.25 -15.82 5.82
C GLY A 413 6.35 -14.89 6.33
N LEU A 414 6.02 -14.00 7.27
CA LEU A 414 6.97 -13.12 7.95
C LEU A 414 8.09 -13.92 8.63
N PHE A 415 7.72 -14.96 9.39
CA PHE A 415 8.69 -15.81 10.06
C PHE A 415 9.60 -16.56 9.07
N ASN A 416 9.05 -17.13 7.99
CA ASN A 416 9.81 -17.81 6.96
C ASN A 416 10.83 -16.87 6.28
N TRP A 417 10.45 -15.62 6.03
CA TRP A 417 11.34 -14.62 5.46
C TRP A 417 12.49 -14.29 6.42
N VAL A 418 12.20 -14.13 7.73
CA VAL A 418 13.23 -13.96 8.76
C VAL A 418 14.13 -15.20 8.91
N GLU A 419 13.57 -16.39 8.82
CA GLU A 419 14.33 -17.64 8.94
C GLU A 419 15.26 -17.90 7.73
N ALA A 420 14.97 -17.29 6.58
CA ALA A 420 15.79 -17.41 5.38
C ALA A 420 17.14 -16.67 5.46
N PHE A 421 17.39 -15.83 6.46
CA PHE A 421 18.70 -15.24 6.70
C PHE A 421 19.72 -16.33 7.08
N ALA A 422 20.85 -16.38 6.37
CA ALA A 422 21.89 -17.39 6.60
C ALA A 422 22.52 -17.30 8.01
N LYS A 423 22.46 -16.13 8.63
CA LYS A 423 22.92 -15.87 10.00
C LYS A 423 21.83 -15.12 10.74
N LYS A 424 21.52 -15.54 11.97
CA LYS A 424 20.59 -14.81 12.84
C LYS A 424 21.08 -13.38 13.07
N PRO A 425 20.19 -12.36 12.89
CA PRO A 425 20.51 -10.99 13.30
C PRO A 425 20.87 -10.89 14.78
N GLU A 426 21.73 -9.94 15.14
CA GLU A 426 22.03 -9.64 16.55
C GLU A 426 20.78 -9.16 17.30
N THR A 427 19.93 -8.36 16.62
CA THR A 427 18.62 -7.92 17.15
C THR A 427 17.64 -7.72 16.01
N ILE A 428 16.38 -8.10 16.24
CA ILE A 428 15.24 -7.86 15.37
C ILE A 428 14.33 -6.83 16.04
N PHE A 429 14.02 -5.73 15.34
CA PHE A 429 13.05 -4.72 15.73
C PHE A 429 11.76 -5.00 14.99
N VAL A 430 10.71 -5.32 15.73
CA VAL A 430 9.37 -5.57 15.20
C VAL A 430 8.62 -4.24 15.18
N ASN A 431 8.21 -3.78 14.01
CA ASN A 431 7.55 -2.51 13.78
C ASN A 431 6.35 -2.69 12.84
N HIS A 432 5.64 -1.63 12.49
CA HIS A 432 4.57 -1.62 11.49
C HIS A 432 3.53 -2.73 11.72
N GLY A 433 2.79 -2.59 12.82
CA GLY A 433 1.71 -3.47 13.23
C GLY A 433 1.01 -2.94 14.48
N ASP A 434 -0.24 -3.29 14.66
CA ASP A 434 -0.96 -3.00 15.90
C ASP A 434 -0.22 -3.61 17.09
N THR A 435 -0.41 -3.06 18.29
CA THR A 435 0.27 -3.53 19.51
C THR A 435 0.20 -5.05 19.69
N GLU A 436 -0.98 -5.65 19.49
CA GLU A 436 -1.18 -7.10 19.60
C GLU A 436 -0.37 -7.88 18.55
N ALA A 437 -0.25 -7.35 17.34
CA ALA A 437 0.50 -7.98 16.25
C ALA A 437 2.00 -7.88 16.48
N CYS A 438 2.50 -6.71 16.88
CA CYS A 438 3.90 -6.50 17.25
C CYS A 438 4.33 -7.44 18.38
N GLU A 439 3.56 -7.48 19.47
CA GLU A 439 3.88 -8.30 20.66
C GLU A 439 3.81 -9.80 20.35
N ALA A 440 2.81 -10.24 19.57
CA ALA A 440 2.70 -11.65 19.18
C ALA A 440 3.86 -12.09 18.29
N PHE A 441 4.26 -11.27 17.32
CA PHE A 441 5.38 -11.61 16.43
C PHE A 441 6.71 -11.55 17.17
N GLN A 442 6.92 -10.57 18.05
CA GLN A 442 8.06 -10.51 18.95
C GLN A 442 8.16 -11.79 19.81
N ALA A 443 7.06 -12.20 20.43
CA ALA A 443 7.03 -13.42 21.27
C ALA A 443 7.38 -14.67 20.46
N LEU A 444 6.85 -14.82 19.24
CA LEU A 444 7.19 -15.91 18.34
C LEU A 444 8.69 -15.93 18.02
N LEU A 445 9.27 -14.79 17.66
CA LEU A 445 10.70 -14.70 17.35
C LEU A 445 11.56 -15.07 18.57
N GLN A 446 11.18 -14.61 19.75
CA GLN A 446 11.87 -14.95 21.01
C GLN A 446 11.77 -16.46 21.33
N GLU A 447 10.60 -17.08 21.13
CA GLU A 447 10.41 -18.54 21.26
C GLU A 447 11.34 -19.31 20.32
N LYS A 448 11.57 -18.80 19.10
CA LYS A 448 12.50 -19.37 18.11
C LYS A 448 13.97 -19.03 18.36
N GLY A 449 14.27 -18.35 19.48
CA GLY A 449 15.63 -18.05 19.91
C GLY A 449 16.28 -16.87 19.18
N TYR A 450 15.49 -15.91 18.73
CA TYR A 450 15.96 -14.60 18.27
C TYR A 450 15.91 -13.58 19.41
N VAL A 451 16.80 -12.59 19.35
CA VAL A 451 16.68 -11.38 20.18
C VAL A 451 15.74 -10.43 19.43
N ALA A 452 14.52 -10.27 19.94
CA ALA A 452 13.50 -9.45 19.29
C ALA A 452 12.90 -8.44 20.27
N VAL A 453 12.68 -7.23 19.79
CA VAL A 453 12.10 -6.09 20.54
C VAL A 453 11.07 -5.40 19.67
N ALA A 454 9.92 -5.03 20.23
CA ALA A 454 8.94 -4.15 19.60
C ALA A 454 9.09 -2.73 20.19
N PRO A 455 9.76 -1.80 19.50
CA PRO A 455 10.04 -0.47 20.02
C PRO A 455 8.78 0.41 19.97
N PHE A 456 8.58 1.25 20.97
CA PHE A 456 7.63 2.35 20.92
C PHE A 456 8.22 3.57 20.23
N SER A 457 7.36 4.49 19.79
CA SER A 457 7.76 5.76 19.20
C SER A 457 8.72 6.52 20.13
N GLY A 458 9.79 7.09 19.55
CA GLY A 458 10.86 7.75 20.28
C GLY A 458 11.91 6.80 20.89
N CYS A 459 11.74 5.48 20.75
CA CYS A 459 12.76 4.52 21.18
C CYS A 459 14.06 4.69 20.37
N LEU A 460 15.19 4.65 21.08
CA LEU A 460 16.54 4.86 20.54
C LEU A 460 17.34 3.57 20.58
N LEU A 461 17.99 3.25 19.48
CA LEU A 461 19.02 2.23 19.39
C LEU A 461 20.37 2.90 19.12
N TYR A 462 21.36 2.62 19.97
CA TYR A 462 22.75 2.92 19.72
C TYR A 462 23.50 1.66 19.28
N THR A 463 24.20 1.70 18.16
CA THR A 463 24.96 0.55 17.64
C THR A 463 26.43 0.55 18.09
N SER A 464 26.83 1.50 18.93
CA SER A 464 28.10 1.55 19.64
C SER A 464 27.87 1.95 21.09
N PRO A 465 28.75 1.56 22.04
CA PRO A 465 28.59 1.95 23.44
C PRO A 465 28.47 3.47 23.52
N SER A 466 27.48 3.94 24.29
CA SER A 466 27.35 5.36 24.59
C SER A 466 28.65 5.87 25.23
N PRO A 467 29.17 7.05 24.87
CA PRO A 467 30.35 7.64 25.56
C PRO A 467 30.11 7.96 27.04
N ARG A 468 29.01 7.54 27.62
CA ARG A 468 28.57 7.84 29.00
C ARG A 468 28.42 6.59 29.89
N ASP A 469 28.82 5.40 29.41
CA ASP A 469 28.87 4.19 30.24
C ASP A 469 30.30 3.90 30.70
#